data_4eb4293b2657113fcc235ccbe24ed2e8
#
_entry.id   4eb4293b2657113fcc235ccbe24ed2e8
#
_cell.length_a   1.000
_cell.length_b   1.000
_cell.length_c   1.000
_cell.angle_alpha   90.00
_cell.angle_beta   90.00
_cell.angle_gamma   90.00
#
_symmetry.space_group_name_H-M   'P 1'
#
loop_
_entity.id
_entity.type
_entity.pdbx_description
1 polymer ?
#
loop_
_entity_poly.entity_id
_entity_poly.type
_entity_poly.pdbx_seq_one_letter_code
_entity_poly.pdbx_strand_id
1 'polypeptide(L)'
;MKPRNDNKNYTNNNLFIEDGLLKIQPIQEKYRGLSYTSARINTKSLMEFTYPSRITICFKVPTGVGFWPAFWLMPNDDSDWPQGGEIDILENRGRISNVSSSALHFGVDSKNKSTLVGEVLIPKYVKFQEKFHSISMLWKKNS
;
A
#
# COMPACT_ATOMS: atom_id res chain seq x y z
N MET A 1 3.72 -15.98 -6.61
CA MET A 1 4.19 -14.84 -5.77
C MET A 1 4.90 -15.42 -4.55
N LYS A 2 6.22 -15.21 -4.39
CA LYS A 2 6.91 -15.63 -3.16
C LYS A 2 6.34 -14.82 -1.98
N PRO A 3 5.99 -15.46 -0.85
CA PRO A 3 5.52 -14.72 0.30
C PRO A 3 6.62 -13.73 0.71
N ARG A 4 6.27 -12.46 0.83
CA ARG A 4 7.13 -11.50 1.56
C ARG A 4 7.38 -12.11 2.93
N ASN A 5 8.60 -11.97 3.42
CA ASN A 5 8.98 -12.41 4.77
C ASN A 5 8.38 -11.43 5.81
N ASP A 6 7.08 -11.23 5.72
CA ASP A 6 6.31 -10.38 6.61
C ASP A 6 6.06 -11.16 7.90
N ASN A 7 6.39 -10.57 9.04
CA ASN A 7 6.14 -11.18 10.34
C ASN A 7 4.65 -11.12 10.75
N LYS A 8 3.75 -11.24 9.78
CA LYS A 8 2.29 -11.14 9.97
C LYS A 8 1.52 -12.01 8.98
N ASN A 9 0.36 -12.47 9.42
CA ASN A 9 -0.68 -13.06 8.57
C ASN A 9 -1.80 -12.06 8.29
N TYR A 10 -2.48 -12.21 7.15
CA TYR A 10 -3.66 -11.44 6.82
C TYR A 10 -4.93 -12.22 7.15
N THR A 11 -5.86 -11.57 7.85
CA THR A 11 -7.15 -12.16 8.23
C THR A 11 -8.29 -11.17 8.05
N ASN A 12 -9.50 -11.69 7.86
CA ASN A 12 -10.70 -10.85 7.77
C ASN A 12 -11.08 -10.21 9.11
N ASN A 13 -10.62 -10.77 10.21
CA ASN A 13 -10.87 -10.25 11.56
C ASN A 13 -10.17 -8.91 11.83
N ASN A 14 -9.24 -8.54 10.96
CA ASN A 14 -8.51 -7.28 11.03
C ASN A 14 -9.15 -6.17 10.18
N LEU A 15 -10.32 -6.44 9.57
CA LEU A 15 -10.97 -5.54 8.63
C LEU A 15 -12.35 -5.14 9.16
N PHE A 16 -12.61 -3.84 9.25
CA PHE A 16 -13.87 -3.32 9.78
C PHE A 16 -14.39 -2.19 8.88
N ILE A 17 -15.71 -2.09 8.80
CA ILE A 17 -16.39 -0.89 8.29
C ILE A 17 -17.15 -0.29 9.48
N GLU A 18 -16.75 0.88 9.91
CA GLU A 18 -17.32 1.58 11.04
C GLU A 18 -17.35 3.06 10.78
N ASP A 19 -18.47 3.73 11.05
CA ASP A 19 -18.70 5.15 10.79
C ASP A 19 -18.40 5.58 9.33
N GLY A 20 -18.71 4.71 8.35
CA GLY A 20 -18.44 4.94 6.95
C GLY A 20 -16.96 4.86 6.56
N LEU A 21 -16.10 4.38 7.44
CA LEU A 21 -14.67 4.24 7.23
C LEU A 21 -14.26 2.77 7.13
N LEU A 22 -13.42 2.47 6.15
CA LEU A 22 -12.70 1.21 6.10
C LEU A 22 -11.51 1.27 7.06
N LYS A 23 -11.46 0.36 8.04
CA LYS A 23 -10.39 0.29 9.03
C LYS A 23 -9.65 -1.04 8.89
N ILE A 24 -8.33 -0.98 8.79
CA ILE A 24 -7.43 -2.12 8.88
C ILE A 24 -6.73 -2.03 10.23
N GLN A 25 -6.96 -3.01 11.11
CA GLN A 25 -6.39 -3.03 12.45
C GLN A 25 -5.32 -4.13 12.57
N PRO A 26 -4.04 -3.78 12.64
CA PRO A 26 -3.01 -4.73 13.02
C PRO A 26 -3.18 -5.17 14.48
N ILE A 27 -3.07 -6.47 14.75
CA ILE A 27 -3.23 -7.05 16.09
C ILE A 27 -1.97 -7.84 16.43
N GLN A 28 -1.48 -7.67 17.65
CA GLN A 28 -0.41 -8.50 18.19
C GLN A 28 -1.02 -9.78 18.76
N GLU A 29 -0.93 -10.85 17.99
CA GLU A 29 -1.42 -12.17 18.36
C GLU A 29 -0.63 -13.26 17.67
N LYS A 30 -0.51 -14.43 18.30
CA LYS A 30 0.10 -15.61 17.66
C LYS A 30 -0.92 -16.25 16.72
N TYR A 31 -0.62 -16.22 15.42
CA TYR A 31 -1.44 -16.85 14.40
C TYR A 31 -0.58 -17.51 13.34
N ARG A 32 -0.75 -18.81 13.10
CA ARG A 32 0.01 -19.61 12.11
C ARG A 32 1.53 -19.40 12.18
N GLY A 33 2.07 -19.36 13.40
CA GLY A 33 3.53 -19.24 13.63
C GLY A 33 4.09 -17.81 13.57
N LEU A 34 3.28 -16.80 13.26
CA LEU A 34 3.67 -15.39 13.26
C LEU A 34 3.07 -14.66 14.46
N SER A 35 3.64 -13.51 14.80
CA SER A 35 3.31 -12.76 16.03
C SER A 35 2.33 -11.62 15.82
N TYR A 36 1.90 -11.39 14.58
CA TYR A 36 0.98 -10.31 14.23
C TYR A 36 0.01 -10.76 13.15
N THR A 37 -1.20 -10.20 13.20
CA THR A 37 -2.16 -10.26 12.11
C THR A 37 -2.47 -8.87 11.59
N SER A 38 -2.91 -8.77 10.33
CA SER A 38 -3.34 -7.54 9.67
C SER A 38 -4.34 -7.89 8.56
N ALA A 39 -4.74 -6.92 7.73
CA ALA A 39 -5.51 -7.21 6.54
C ALA A 39 -4.89 -6.61 5.28
N ARG A 40 -5.17 -7.25 4.16
CA ARG A 40 -4.91 -6.78 2.81
C ARG A 40 -6.14 -7.06 1.97
N ILE A 41 -6.63 -6.05 1.29
CA ILE A 41 -7.78 -6.16 0.38
C ILE A 41 -7.38 -5.77 -1.03
N ASN A 42 -8.13 -6.20 -2.01
CA ASN A 42 -7.98 -5.80 -3.40
C ASN A 42 -9.33 -5.76 -4.10
N THR A 43 -9.34 -5.17 -5.28
CA THR A 43 -10.52 -5.05 -6.15
C THR A 43 -10.49 -6.03 -7.32
N LYS A 44 -9.64 -7.07 -7.28
CA LYS A 44 -9.52 -8.04 -8.37
C LYS A 44 -10.89 -8.62 -8.71
N SER A 45 -11.23 -8.63 -9.99
CA SER A 45 -12.53 -9.08 -10.54
C SER A 45 -13.75 -8.23 -10.11
N LEU A 46 -13.55 -7.10 -9.43
CA LEU A 46 -14.62 -6.20 -9.00
C LEU A 46 -14.51 -4.83 -9.68
N MET A 47 -13.30 -4.27 -9.73
CA MET A 47 -13.05 -2.94 -10.31
C MET A 47 -11.62 -2.87 -10.83
N GLU A 48 -11.47 -2.34 -12.02
CA GLU A 48 -10.18 -2.13 -12.69
C GLU A 48 -10.00 -0.65 -13.02
N PHE A 49 -8.74 -0.23 -13.10
CA PHE A 49 -8.37 1.10 -13.52
C PHE A 49 -7.53 1.01 -14.78
N THR A 50 -7.82 1.88 -15.74
CA THR A 50 -7.06 2.06 -16.98
C THR A 50 -6.70 3.54 -17.15
N TYR A 51 -5.72 3.85 -18.00
CA TYR A 51 -5.44 5.24 -18.35
C TYR A 51 -6.44 5.76 -19.42
N PRO A 52 -6.77 7.06 -19.44
CA PRO A 52 -6.41 8.05 -18.44
C PRO A 52 -7.26 7.91 -17.17
N SER A 53 -6.63 7.96 -16.00
CA SER A 53 -7.32 7.89 -14.71
C SER A 53 -6.70 8.82 -13.68
N ARG A 54 -7.54 9.33 -12.78
CA ARG A 54 -7.10 9.90 -11.51
C ARG A 54 -7.57 8.99 -10.39
N ILE A 55 -6.65 8.47 -9.62
CA ILE A 55 -6.93 7.59 -8.49
C ILE A 55 -6.57 8.35 -7.22
N THR A 56 -7.53 8.47 -6.32
CA THR A 56 -7.38 9.24 -5.07
C THR A 56 -7.77 8.36 -3.89
N ILE A 57 -6.95 8.40 -2.84
CA ILE A 57 -7.30 7.83 -1.54
C ILE A 57 -7.32 8.93 -0.48
N CYS A 58 -8.35 8.89 0.38
CA CYS A 58 -8.38 9.63 1.63
C CYS A 58 -8.00 8.67 2.76
N PHE A 59 -6.96 8.99 3.52
CA PHE A 59 -6.36 8.05 4.46
C PHE A 59 -5.93 8.71 5.77
N LYS A 60 -5.85 7.89 6.80
CA LYS A 60 -5.17 8.15 8.06
C LYS A 60 -4.36 6.90 8.42
N VAL A 61 -3.07 7.03 8.63
CA VAL A 61 -2.17 5.90 8.82
C VAL A 61 -1.56 5.88 10.21
N PRO A 62 -1.31 4.69 10.79
CA PRO A 62 -0.63 4.55 12.06
C PRO A 62 0.85 4.93 11.94
N THR A 63 1.43 5.35 13.05
CA THR A 63 2.87 5.57 13.19
C THR A 63 3.45 4.62 14.23
N GLY A 64 4.74 4.37 14.15
CA GLY A 64 5.45 3.46 15.03
C GLY A 64 6.24 2.39 14.27
N VAL A 65 7.17 1.76 14.98
CA VAL A 65 8.03 0.71 14.39
C VAL A 65 7.19 -0.50 14.00
N GLY A 66 7.40 -1.00 12.79
CA GLY A 66 6.71 -2.18 12.25
C GLY A 66 5.46 -1.87 11.42
N PHE A 67 4.91 -0.66 11.46
CA PHE A 67 3.82 -0.29 10.57
C PHE A 67 4.32 0.06 9.16
N TRP A 68 3.62 -0.45 8.18
CA TRP A 68 3.83 -0.17 6.76
C TRP A 68 2.49 -0.17 6.01
N PRO A 69 1.67 0.85 6.20
CA PRO A 69 0.47 1.03 5.41
C PRO A 69 0.82 1.40 3.98
N ALA A 70 0.06 0.84 3.02
CA ALA A 70 0.24 1.07 1.60
C ALA A 70 -1.09 1.08 0.84
N PHE A 71 -1.13 1.89 -0.22
CA PHE A 71 -2.19 1.88 -1.23
C PHE A 71 -1.54 1.84 -2.61
N TRP A 72 -1.82 0.79 -3.38
CA TRP A 72 -1.05 0.40 -4.54
C TRP A 72 -1.87 -0.36 -5.58
N LEU A 73 -1.38 -0.41 -6.79
CA LEU A 73 -1.98 -1.09 -7.92
C LEU A 73 -1.12 -2.25 -8.38
N MET A 74 -1.78 -3.33 -8.77
CA MET A 74 -1.19 -4.48 -9.45
C MET A 74 -1.91 -4.72 -10.78
N PRO A 75 -1.25 -5.33 -11.76
CA PRO A 75 -1.92 -5.76 -12.98
C PRO A 75 -3.06 -6.74 -12.64
N ASN A 76 -4.15 -6.69 -13.42
CA ASN A 76 -5.29 -7.59 -13.25
C ASN A 76 -5.18 -8.85 -14.11
N ASP A 77 -4.02 -9.14 -14.61
CA ASP A 77 -3.66 -10.39 -15.29
C ASP A 77 -2.84 -11.30 -14.38
N ASP A 78 -2.40 -12.44 -14.93
CA ASP A 78 -1.57 -13.41 -14.24
C ASP A 78 -0.06 -13.20 -14.47
N SER A 79 0.35 -11.98 -14.87
CA SER A 79 1.75 -11.63 -15.05
C SER A 79 2.53 -11.80 -13.76
N ASP A 80 3.72 -12.38 -13.87
CA ASP A 80 4.63 -12.47 -12.74
C ASP A 80 5.17 -11.09 -12.34
N TRP A 81 5.38 -10.92 -11.05
CA TRP A 81 6.02 -9.72 -10.53
C TRP A 81 7.55 -9.74 -10.80
N PRO A 82 8.14 -8.64 -11.28
CA PRO A 82 7.57 -7.31 -11.55
C PRO A 82 7.21 -7.10 -13.04
N GLN A 83 7.06 -8.14 -13.83
CA GLN A 83 6.83 -8.08 -15.28
C GLN A 83 5.54 -7.31 -15.63
N GLY A 84 4.47 -7.56 -14.88
CA GLY A 84 3.22 -6.83 -15.02
C GLY A 84 3.23 -5.42 -14.44
N GLY A 85 4.30 -5.03 -13.73
CA GLY A 85 4.40 -3.77 -13.03
C GLY A 85 3.74 -3.76 -11.65
N GLU A 86 4.10 -2.74 -10.83
CA GLU A 86 3.46 -2.38 -9.57
C GLU A 86 3.54 -0.87 -9.42
N ILE A 87 2.45 -0.24 -9.02
CA ILE A 87 2.40 1.21 -8.79
C ILE A 87 2.00 1.45 -7.35
N ASP A 88 2.92 1.91 -6.53
CA ASP A 88 2.65 2.29 -5.14
C ASP A 88 2.29 3.77 -5.11
N ILE A 89 1.02 4.08 -4.85
CA ILE A 89 0.54 5.47 -4.77
C ILE A 89 0.90 6.05 -3.41
N LEU A 90 0.78 5.24 -2.36
CA LEU A 90 1.12 5.60 -1.00
C LEU A 90 1.87 4.43 -0.35
N GLU A 91 3.04 4.72 0.17
CA GLU A 91 3.72 3.91 1.16
C GLU A 91 4.18 4.81 2.32
N ASN A 92 3.91 4.38 3.54
CA ASN A 92 4.41 5.08 4.73
C ASN A 92 5.11 4.07 5.64
N ARG A 93 6.34 4.38 5.99
CA ARG A 93 7.10 3.63 7.00
C ARG A 93 6.82 4.25 8.35
N GLY A 94 6.02 3.59 9.18
CA GLY A 94 5.55 4.17 10.45
C GLY A 94 6.65 4.66 11.39
N ARG A 95 7.88 4.13 11.29
CA ARG A 95 9.05 4.62 12.03
C ARG A 95 9.56 5.99 11.54
N ILE A 96 9.20 6.36 10.31
CA ILE A 96 9.57 7.64 9.66
C ILE A 96 8.27 8.35 9.29
N SER A 97 7.55 8.80 10.31
CA SER A 97 6.16 9.28 10.19
C SER A 97 5.98 10.54 9.33
N ASN A 98 7.06 11.22 8.99
CA ASN A 98 7.03 12.46 8.19
C ASN A 98 7.50 12.25 6.75
N VAL A 99 7.56 11.02 6.27
CA VAL A 99 7.87 10.70 4.87
C VAL A 99 6.75 9.88 4.27
N SER A 100 6.23 10.31 3.14
CA SER A 100 5.37 9.52 2.26
C SER A 100 6.14 9.18 1.00
N SER A 101 6.15 7.93 0.60
CA SER A 101 6.78 7.48 -0.64
C SER A 101 5.75 6.95 -1.64
N SER A 102 6.11 7.07 -2.90
CA SER A 102 5.45 6.43 -4.03
C SER A 102 6.50 5.69 -4.84
N ALA A 103 6.13 4.58 -5.46
CA ALA A 103 7.09 3.80 -6.24
C ALA A 103 6.47 3.22 -7.51
N LEU A 104 7.35 2.94 -8.49
CA LEU A 104 7.05 2.12 -9.65
C LEU A 104 8.04 0.97 -9.69
N HIS A 105 7.54 -0.26 -9.77
CA HIS A 105 8.36 -1.45 -9.93
C HIS A 105 8.03 -2.11 -11.27
N PHE A 106 9.06 -2.38 -12.07
CA PHE A 106 8.93 -2.99 -13.38
C PHE A 106 10.19 -3.76 -13.76
N GLY A 107 10.12 -4.63 -14.76
CA GLY A 107 11.25 -5.40 -15.24
C GLY A 107 10.86 -6.80 -15.67
N VAL A 108 11.84 -7.58 -16.09
CA VAL A 108 11.61 -8.92 -16.64
C VAL A 108 11.37 -9.96 -15.54
N ASP A 109 12.09 -9.82 -14.44
CA ASP A 109 12.01 -10.71 -13.28
C ASP A 109 12.53 -10.03 -12.00
N SER A 110 12.48 -10.72 -10.87
CA SER A 110 12.90 -10.17 -9.58
C SER A 110 14.39 -9.83 -9.48
N LYS A 111 15.25 -10.39 -10.35
CA LYS A 111 16.69 -10.10 -10.41
C LYS A 111 16.98 -8.94 -11.35
N ASN A 112 16.20 -8.82 -12.41
CA ASN A 112 16.32 -7.82 -13.47
C ASN A 112 15.16 -6.83 -13.40
N LYS A 113 14.97 -6.24 -12.21
CA LYS A 113 13.95 -5.24 -11.96
C LYS A 113 14.54 -3.84 -11.83
N SER A 114 13.73 -2.85 -12.21
CA SER A 114 13.95 -1.45 -11.93
C SER A 114 12.92 -0.95 -10.93
N THR A 115 13.30 0.03 -10.14
CA THR A 115 12.41 0.71 -9.20
C THR A 115 12.66 2.20 -9.29
N LEU A 116 11.60 2.97 -9.53
CA LEU A 116 11.60 4.42 -9.40
C LEU A 116 10.88 4.76 -8.09
N VAL A 117 11.51 5.58 -7.25
CA VAL A 117 10.93 5.99 -5.97
C VAL A 117 10.89 7.51 -5.90
N GLY A 118 9.74 8.04 -5.53
CA GLY A 118 9.57 9.45 -5.16
C GLY A 118 9.22 9.53 -3.67
N GLU A 119 9.86 10.45 -2.95
CA GLU A 119 9.58 10.70 -1.56
C GLU A 119 9.18 12.17 -1.33
N VAL A 120 8.19 12.36 -0.49
CA VAL A 120 7.74 13.69 -0.06
C VAL A 120 7.97 13.81 1.44
N LEU A 121 8.76 14.80 1.81
CA LEU A 121 8.95 15.15 3.21
C LEU A 121 7.76 15.98 3.70
N ILE A 122 7.04 15.42 4.65
CA ILE A 122 5.90 16.09 5.27
C ILE A 122 6.38 16.95 6.43
N PRO A 123 5.93 18.21 6.56
CA PRO A 123 6.27 19.04 7.70
C PRO A 123 5.93 18.37 9.03
N LYS A 124 6.81 18.46 10.01
CA LYS A 124 6.66 17.74 11.31
C LYS A 124 5.39 18.09 12.09
N TYR A 125 4.77 19.24 11.80
CA TYR A 125 3.48 19.61 12.41
C TYR A 125 2.28 18.91 11.75
N VAL A 126 2.46 18.27 10.60
CA VAL A 126 1.44 17.45 9.95
C VAL A 126 1.54 16.04 10.52
N LYS A 127 0.45 15.58 11.11
CA LYS A 127 0.37 14.28 11.79
C LYS A 127 -0.52 13.33 10.99
N PHE A 128 0.06 12.38 10.29
CA PHE A 128 -0.68 11.39 9.49
C PHE A 128 -1.61 10.51 10.33
N GLN A 129 -1.30 10.31 11.60
CA GLN A 129 -2.11 9.53 12.52
C GLN A 129 -3.28 10.31 13.15
N GLU A 130 -3.28 11.64 13.09
CA GLU A 130 -4.29 12.47 13.78
C GLU A 130 -5.41 12.91 12.85
N LYS A 131 -5.09 13.16 11.57
CA LYS A 131 -6.04 13.71 10.59
C LYS A 131 -6.05 12.87 9.32
N PHE A 132 -7.16 12.97 8.57
CA PHE A 132 -7.23 12.42 7.23
C PHE A 132 -6.46 13.31 6.25
N HIS A 133 -5.79 12.65 5.32
CA HIS A 133 -5.03 13.25 4.22
C HIS A 133 -5.49 12.61 2.91
N SER A 134 -5.24 13.29 1.80
CA SER A 134 -5.50 12.76 0.48
C SER A 134 -4.24 12.73 -0.36
N ILE A 135 -4.05 11.66 -1.11
CA ILE A 135 -3.05 11.54 -2.16
C ILE A 135 -3.74 11.12 -3.46
N SER A 136 -3.27 11.66 -4.56
CA SER A 136 -3.78 11.32 -5.89
C SER A 136 -2.65 10.95 -6.82
N MET A 137 -2.87 9.92 -7.61
CA MET A 137 -2.08 9.60 -8.79
C MET A 137 -2.87 10.01 -10.04
N LEU A 138 -2.18 10.64 -10.97
CA LEU A 138 -2.70 10.91 -12.31
C LEU A 138 -1.98 10.00 -13.30
N TRP A 139 -2.72 9.06 -13.86
CA TRP A 139 -2.22 8.12 -14.86
C TRP A 139 -2.63 8.59 -16.26
N LYS A 140 -1.67 8.96 -17.07
CA LYS A 140 -1.89 9.45 -18.45
C LYS A 140 -1.07 8.63 -19.44
N LYS A 141 -1.54 8.58 -20.68
CA LYS A 141 -0.72 8.15 -21.80
C LYS A 141 0.33 9.23 -22.07
N ASN A 142 1.58 8.84 -22.24
CA ASN A 142 2.57 9.78 -22.78
C ASN A 142 2.19 10.19 -24.20
N SER A 143 2.13 11.49 -24.43
CA SER A 143 1.99 12.10 -25.75
C SER A 143 3.34 12.20 -26.42
#